data_a1423bcd67755f93ab356cd7098a5baa
#
_entry.id   a1423bcd67755f93ab356cd7098a5baa
#
_cell.length_a   1.000
_cell.length_b   1.000
_cell.length_c   1.000
_cell.angle_alpha   90.00
_cell.angle_beta   90.00
_cell.angle_gamma   90.00
#
_symmetry.space_group_name_H-M   'P 1'
#
loop_
_entity.id
_entity.type
_entity.pdbx_description
1 polymer ?
#
loop_
_entity_poly.entity_id
_entity_poly.type
_entity_poly.pdbx_seq_one_letter_code
_entity_poly.pdbx_strand_id
1 'polypeptide(L)'
;MSRSRVLVCVATMVLSTASLAMAENDVTFGVAADFFSKYVWRGQNVVDDWVMQPSASVGYKGFTGSIWANSDTTGEVVDDWEFNEVDYAIDYSSTIPGQETFGFSAGFIYYDFPNTAFDSTMEFYAGLSADLFLSPAVKWFYDFDEAEGSYIQFSIGHTMEKIASWGEEKSCDLVLGASVAYATDGYNDFYFGVDDGAFNDATISAGVPFTFGSLTIKPSIAYSMMIDDDVREATGKSDNFWGGVGLSYSF
;
A
#
# COMPACT_ATOMS: atom_id res chain seq x y z
N MET A 1 28.43 9.12 -13.21
CA MET A 1 27.17 9.69 -12.70
C MET A 1 26.17 8.56 -12.75
N SER A 2 26.05 7.83 -11.66
CA SER A 2 25.11 6.71 -11.52
C SER A 2 23.69 7.27 -11.34
N ARG A 3 22.78 6.95 -12.25
CA ARG A 3 21.36 7.30 -12.11
C ARG A 3 20.72 6.21 -11.23
N SER A 4 20.57 6.49 -9.96
CA SER A 4 19.74 5.66 -9.08
C SER A 4 18.29 5.75 -9.56
N ARG A 5 17.78 4.70 -10.18
CA ARG A 5 16.39 4.58 -10.58
C ARG A 5 15.58 4.15 -9.35
N VAL A 6 14.53 4.89 -9.08
CA VAL A 6 13.61 4.68 -7.96
C VAL A 6 12.68 3.52 -8.32
N LEU A 7 12.74 2.44 -7.56
CA LEU A 7 11.81 1.32 -7.67
C LEU A 7 10.47 1.73 -7.04
N VAL A 8 9.46 2.01 -7.86
CA VAL A 8 8.11 2.29 -7.36
C VAL A 8 7.37 0.97 -7.23
N CYS A 9 7.35 0.39 -6.03
CA CYS A 9 6.42 -0.69 -5.72
C CYS A 9 5.01 -0.09 -5.57
N VAL A 10 4.12 -0.41 -6.51
CA VAL A 10 2.69 -0.14 -6.38
C VAL A 10 2.11 -1.18 -5.43
N ALA A 11 2.13 -0.92 -4.15
CA ALA A 11 1.34 -1.65 -3.19
C ALA A 11 0.01 -0.92 -3.03
N THR A 12 -1.09 -1.62 -3.17
CA THR A 12 -2.44 -1.17 -2.81
C THR A 12 -2.68 -1.28 -1.29
N MET A 13 -1.75 -1.08 -0.50
CA MET A 13 -1.78 -0.37 0.75
C MET A 13 -1.02 0.89 0.48
N VAL A 14 -1.62 2.03 0.68
CA VAL A 14 -0.92 3.30 0.59
C VAL A 14 -0.06 3.46 1.84
N LEU A 15 0.84 2.50 2.07
CA LEU A 15 2.12 2.92 2.58
C LEU A 15 2.70 3.70 1.42
N SER A 16 2.53 5.02 1.43
CA SER A 16 3.34 5.91 0.64
C SER A 16 4.76 5.76 1.18
N THR A 17 5.36 4.60 0.91
CA THR A 17 6.80 4.48 0.98
C THR A 17 7.28 5.43 -0.09
N ALA A 18 7.51 6.66 0.31
CA ALA A 18 8.45 7.49 -0.41
C ALA A 18 9.63 6.55 -0.63
N SER A 19 9.83 6.17 -1.90
CA SER A 19 11.00 5.36 -2.28
C SER A 19 12.17 6.25 -1.97
N LEU A 20 12.66 6.10 -0.72
CA LEU A 20 13.84 6.80 -0.28
C LEU A 20 14.96 6.25 -1.15
N ALA A 21 15.43 7.05 -2.10
CA ALA A 21 16.67 6.81 -2.80
C ALA A 21 17.76 6.83 -1.72
N MET A 22 18.00 5.65 -1.12
CA MET A 22 18.93 5.48 -0.03
C MET A 22 20.33 5.81 -0.52
N ALA A 23 20.89 6.89 -0.06
CA ALA A 23 22.35 6.94 0.06
C ALA A 23 22.71 5.84 1.07
N GLU A 24 23.55 4.91 0.68
CA GLU A 24 23.82 3.59 1.31
C GLU A 24 24.19 3.63 2.82
N ASN A 25 24.27 4.80 3.43
CA ASN A 25 24.69 5.00 4.81
C ASN A 25 23.89 6.05 5.61
N ASP A 26 22.86 6.68 5.08
CA ASP A 26 22.15 7.74 5.78
C ASP A 26 20.81 7.24 6.35
N VAL A 27 20.47 7.70 7.55
CA VAL A 27 19.15 7.50 8.14
C VAL A 27 18.19 8.45 7.43
N THR A 28 17.04 7.96 7.04
CA THR A 28 15.99 8.73 6.36
C THR A 28 14.74 8.75 7.22
N PHE A 29 13.99 9.85 7.18
CA PHE A 29 12.72 10.00 7.88
C PHE A 29 11.66 10.46 6.87
N GLY A 30 10.45 9.90 7.01
CA GLY A 30 9.30 10.30 6.23
C GLY A 30 8.08 10.50 7.12
N VAL A 31 7.24 11.46 6.76
CA VAL A 31 5.89 11.61 7.33
C VAL A 31 4.90 11.82 6.20
N ALA A 32 3.69 11.29 6.35
CA ALA A 32 2.62 11.53 5.38
C ALA A 32 1.26 11.65 6.07
N ALA A 33 0.31 12.23 5.34
CA ALA A 33 -1.10 12.24 5.69
C ALA A 33 -1.91 12.16 4.39
N ASP A 34 -2.66 11.08 4.22
CA ASP A 34 -3.53 10.87 3.09
C ASP A 34 -4.98 11.14 3.49
N PHE A 35 -5.75 11.77 2.61
CA PHE A 35 -7.19 12.02 2.75
C PHE A 35 -7.91 11.37 1.59
N PHE A 36 -8.69 10.34 1.86
CA PHE A 36 -9.43 9.57 0.87
C PHE A 36 -10.92 9.57 1.15
N SER A 37 -11.70 9.45 0.08
CA SER A 37 -13.17 9.35 0.14
C SER A 37 -13.66 7.99 0.63
N LYS A 38 -12.76 7.03 0.85
CA LYS A 38 -13.00 5.69 1.41
C LYS A 38 -11.70 5.09 1.89
N TYR A 39 -11.81 4.14 2.83
CA TYR A 39 -10.76 3.18 3.12
C TYR A 39 -11.09 1.84 2.45
N VAL A 40 -10.33 1.47 1.43
CA VAL A 40 -10.44 0.18 0.74
C VAL A 40 -9.16 -0.62 0.96
N TRP A 41 -9.29 -1.79 1.59
CA TRP A 41 -8.18 -2.69 1.86
C TRP A 41 -8.40 -4.03 1.16
N ARG A 42 -7.48 -4.45 0.28
CA ARG A 42 -7.54 -5.71 -0.48
C ARG A 42 -8.93 -5.96 -1.12
N GLY A 43 -9.47 -4.94 -1.79
CA GLY A 43 -10.79 -4.98 -2.40
C GLY A 43 -11.96 -4.71 -1.46
N GLN A 44 -11.79 -4.91 -0.16
CA GLN A 44 -12.82 -4.68 0.85
C GLN A 44 -12.99 -3.18 1.15
N ASN A 45 -14.23 -2.73 1.22
CA ASN A 45 -14.57 -1.39 1.68
C ASN A 45 -14.66 -1.38 3.21
N VAL A 46 -13.60 -0.93 3.88
CA VAL A 46 -13.52 -0.90 5.35
C VAL A 46 -14.27 0.29 5.93
N VAL A 47 -14.14 1.48 5.29
CA VAL A 47 -14.91 2.69 5.63
C VAL A 47 -15.42 3.30 4.33
N ASP A 48 -16.76 3.43 4.19
CA ASP A 48 -17.40 3.93 2.96
C ASP A 48 -17.57 5.45 2.94
N ASP A 49 -16.79 6.16 3.70
CA ASP A 49 -16.78 7.62 3.79
C ASP A 49 -15.35 8.14 4.00
N TRP A 50 -15.21 9.46 4.16
CA TRP A 50 -13.91 10.13 4.25
C TRP A 50 -13.07 9.63 5.43
N VAL A 51 -11.80 9.39 5.15
CA VAL A 51 -10.80 8.96 6.12
C VAL A 51 -9.55 9.84 6.04
N MET A 52 -8.83 9.91 7.17
CA MET A 52 -7.49 10.47 7.25
C MET A 52 -6.51 9.37 7.64
N GLN A 53 -5.43 9.22 6.87
CA GLN A 53 -4.45 8.15 7.05
C GLN A 53 -3.04 8.73 7.27
N PRO A 54 -2.69 9.08 8.52
CA PRO A 54 -1.36 9.56 8.86
C PRO A 54 -0.35 8.41 8.90
N SER A 55 0.90 8.70 8.55
CA SER A 55 2.00 7.74 8.68
C SER A 55 3.34 8.42 8.99
N ALA A 56 4.25 7.64 9.57
CA ALA A 56 5.63 8.02 9.77
C ALA A 56 6.55 6.82 9.52
N SER A 57 7.75 7.08 9.04
CA SER A 57 8.73 6.03 8.77
C SER A 57 10.17 6.47 9.05
N VAL A 58 11.01 5.49 9.35
CA VAL A 58 12.45 5.64 9.45
C VAL A 58 13.13 4.53 8.67
N GLY A 59 14.08 4.90 7.81
CA GLY A 59 14.84 3.97 6.97
C GLY A 59 16.34 3.99 7.28
N TYR A 60 16.98 2.82 7.23
CA TYR A 60 18.43 2.67 7.34
C TYR A 60 18.90 1.36 6.71
N LYS A 61 19.80 1.46 5.74
CA LYS A 61 20.47 0.30 5.10
C LYS A 61 19.53 -0.83 4.64
N GLY A 62 18.45 -0.45 3.96
CA GLY A 62 17.44 -1.38 3.46
C GLY A 62 16.35 -1.74 4.48
N PHE A 63 16.56 -1.49 5.77
CA PHE A 63 15.50 -1.61 6.76
C PHE A 63 14.63 -0.37 6.79
N THR A 64 13.31 -0.56 6.96
CA THR A 64 12.35 0.51 7.20
C THR A 64 11.44 0.08 8.35
N GLY A 65 11.34 0.94 9.37
CA GLY A 65 10.29 0.85 10.39
C GLY A 65 9.23 1.89 10.10
N SER A 66 7.95 1.53 10.20
CA SER A 66 6.85 2.46 9.96
C SER A 66 5.68 2.25 10.92
N ILE A 67 4.94 3.32 11.12
CA ILE A 67 3.61 3.33 11.72
C ILE A 67 2.66 4.01 10.74
N TRP A 68 1.48 3.43 10.56
CA TRP A 68 0.38 3.97 9.78
C TRP A 68 -0.89 3.84 10.60
N ALA A 69 -1.87 4.70 10.37
CA ALA A 69 -3.17 4.59 11.02
C ALA A 69 -4.29 5.03 10.07
N ASN A 70 -5.50 4.54 10.31
CA ASN A 70 -6.72 5.03 9.69
C ASN A 70 -7.63 5.66 10.74
N SER A 71 -8.01 6.91 10.50
CA SER A 71 -9.01 7.63 11.29
C SER A 71 -10.29 7.75 10.47
N ASP A 72 -11.40 7.24 11.01
CA ASP A 72 -12.73 7.49 10.49
C ASP A 72 -13.13 8.95 10.82
N THR A 73 -13.32 9.78 9.79
CA THR A 73 -13.60 11.20 10.01
C THR A 73 -15.08 11.50 10.11
N THR A 74 -15.95 10.52 9.91
CA THR A 74 -17.41 10.69 9.75
C THR A 74 -18.24 9.84 10.70
N GLY A 75 -17.60 8.97 11.49
CA GLY A 75 -18.28 8.15 12.49
C GLY A 75 -19.05 6.96 11.90
N GLU A 76 -18.57 6.40 10.79
CA GLU A 76 -19.22 5.25 10.16
C GLU A 76 -18.92 3.93 10.87
N VAL A 77 -17.67 3.74 11.29
CA VAL A 77 -17.18 2.49 11.92
C VAL A 77 -16.86 2.71 13.40
N VAL A 78 -16.26 3.83 13.74
CA VAL A 78 -15.95 4.28 15.11
C VAL A 78 -16.43 5.73 15.28
N ASP A 79 -16.31 6.34 16.44
CA ASP A 79 -16.70 7.75 16.62
C ASP A 79 -15.86 8.69 15.73
N ASP A 80 -16.42 9.86 15.39
CA ASP A 80 -15.78 10.85 14.51
C ASP A 80 -14.35 11.16 14.92
N TRP A 81 -13.41 11.02 13.98
CA TRP A 81 -11.97 11.25 14.15
C TRP A 81 -11.23 10.25 15.06
N GLU A 82 -11.87 9.16 15.46
CA GLU A 82 -11.17 8.08 16.14
C GLU A 82 -10.41 7.19 15.15
N PHE A 83 -9.35 6.55 15.65
CA PHE A 83 -8.62 5.55 14.89
C PHE A 83 -9.33 4.20 15.02
N ASN A 84 -9.62 3.57 13.89
CA ASN A 84 -10.13 2.20 13.81
C ASN A 84 -9.04 1.18 13.44
N GLU A 85 -7.86 1.65 13.01
CA GLU A 85 -6.72 0.79 12.68
C GLU A 85 -5.40 1.52 12.88
N VAL A 86 -4.40 0.81 13.43
CA VAL A 86 -3.02 1.27 13.56
C VAL A 86 -2.08 0.12 13.23
N ASP A 87 -1.23 0.30 12.21
CA ASP A 87 -0.29 -0.70 11.74
C ASP A 87 1.13 -0.34 12.13
N TYR A 88 1.85 -1.33 12.63
CA TYR A 88 3.28 -1.23 12.90
C TYR A 88 4.01 -2.20 11.98
N ALA A 89 4.90 -1.70 11.14
CA ALA A 89 5.61 -2.54 10.20
C ALA A 89 7.13 -2.40 10.32
N ILE A 90 7.82 -3.51 10.05
CA ILE A 90 9.25 -3.54 9.77
C ILE A 90 9.48 -4.25 8.45
N ASP A 91 10.23 -3.61 7.56
CA ASP A 91 10.57 -4.10 6.23
C ASP A 91 12.10 -4.17 6.05
N TYR A 92 12.54 -5.14 5.29
CA TYR A 92 13.87 -5.14 4.69
C TYR A 92 13.72 -5.32 3.18
N SER A 93 14.27 -4.41 2.40
CA SER A 93 14.29 -4.48 0.95
C SER A 93 15.70 -4.21 0.39
N SER A 94 16.02 -4.93 -0.69
CA SER A 94 17.30 -4.79 -1.38
C SER A 94 17.21 -5.29 -2.81
N THR A 95 18.19 -4.95 -3.64
CA THR A 95 18.40 -5.60 -4.94
C THR A 95 19.12 -6.94 -4.77
N ILE A 96 18.93 -7.85 -5.72
CA ILE A 96 19.64 -9.15 -5.74
C ILE A 96 21.08 -8.88 -6.18
N PRO A 97 22.09 -9.24 -5.37
CA PRO A 97 23.49 -9.00 -5.72
C PRO A 97 23.88 -9.58 -7.09
N GLY A 98 24.41 -8.73 -7.97
CA GLY A 98 24.79 -9.09 -9.34
C GLY A 98 23.61 -9.17 -10.32
N GLN A 99 22.40 -8.86 -9.89
CA GLN A 99 21.20 -8.78 -10.72
C GLN A 99 20.34 -7.58 -10.27
N GLU A 100 20.90 -6.38 -10.37
CA GLU A 100 20.29 -5.14 -9.86
C GLU A 100 18.92 -4.81 -10.48
N THR A 101 18.55 -5.47 -11.59
CA THR A 101 17.20 -5.41 -12.17
C THR A 101 16.14 -6.05 -11.27
N PHE A 102 16.53 -6.98 -10.39
CA PHE A 102 15.60 -7.68 -9.52
C PHE A 102 15.77 -7.23 -8.07
N GLY A 103 14.64 -6.96 -7.42
CA GLY A 103 14.55 -6.63 -6.01
C GLY A 103 13.82 -7.71 -5.23
N PHE A 104 14.07 -7.75 -3.93
CA PHE A 104 13.30 -8.54 -2.98
C PHE A 104 12.98 -7.72 -1.76
N SER A 105 11.91 -8.10 -1.09
CA SER A 105 11.52 -7.53 0.21
C SER A 105 11.03 -8.65 1.13
N ALA A 106 11.15 -8.43 2.43
CA ALA A 106 10.52 -9.23 3.46
C ALA A 106 10.22 -8.35 4.66
N GLY A 107 9.13 -8.61 5.35
CA GLY A 107 8.73 -7.79 6.48
C GLY A 107 7.67 -8.45 7.33
N PHE A 108 7.29 -7.70 8.35
CA PHE A 108 6.33 -8.09 9.35
C PHE A 108 5.40 -6.90 9.61
N ILE A 109 4.11 -7.16 9.77
CA ILE A 109 3.10 -6.16 10.09
C ILE A 109 2.30 -6.65 11.29
N TYR A 110 2.13 -5.80 12.28
CA TYR A 110 1.18 -5.95 13.37
C TYR A 110 0.04 -4.97 13.16
N TYR A 111 -1.15 -5.49 13.02
CA TYR A 111 -2.40 -4.74 12.87
C TYR A 111 -3.08 -4.62 14.21
N ASP A 112 -3.36 -3.42 14.65
CA ASP A 112 -4.13 -3.11 15.85
C ASP A 112 -5.41 -2.37 15.45
N PHE A 113 -6.54 -2.76 16.04
CA PHE A 113 -7.86 -2.24 15.69
C PHE A 113 -8.51 -1.51 16.87
N PRO A 114 -7.95 -0.36 17.31
CA PRO A 114 -8.49 0.40 18.43
C PRO A 114 -9.92 0.86 18.13
N ASN A 115 -10.73 0.96 19.20
CA ASN A 115 -12.13 1.39 19.16
C ASN A 115 -13.06 0.48 18.35
N THR A 116 -12.60 -0.69 17.92
CA THR A 116 -13.41 -1.71 17.24
C THR A 116 -13.59 -2.95 18.13
N ALA A 117 -14.34 -3.94 17.65
CA ALA A 117 -14.47 -5.23 18.29
C ALA A 117 -13.52 -6.30 17.72
N PHE A 118 -12.65 -5.93 16.79
CA PHE A 118 -11.71 -6.85 16.16
C PHE A 118 -10.48 -7.04 17.05
N ASP A 119 -10.00 -8.27 17.12
CA ASP A 119 -8.71 -8.60 17.71
C ASP A 119 -7.58 -8.17 16.79
N SER A 120 -6.41 -7.87 17.36
CA SER A 120 -5.20 -7.57 16.59
C SER A 120 -4.70 -8.80 15.87
N THR A 121 -4.07 -8.63 14.70
CA THR A 121 -3.47 -9.75 13.96
C THR A 121 -2.07 -9.42 13.45
N MET A 122 -1.37 -10.43 12.93
CA MET A 122 0.01 -10.35 12.51
C MET A 122 0.25 -11.03 11.17
N GLU A 123 0.92 -10.32 10.27
CA GLU A 123 1.33 -10.88 8.98
C GLU A 123 2.86 -10.84 8.81
N PHE A 124 3.39 -11.91 8.26
CA PHE A 124 4.69 -11.90 7.60
C PHE A 124 4.48 -11.75 6.09
N TYR A 125 5.38 -11.04 5.40
CA TYR A 125 5.35 -10.98 3.95
C TYR A 125 6.71 -11.13 3.32
N ALA A 126 6.72 -11.60 2.06
CA ALA A 126 7.87 -11.62 1.18
C ALA A 126 7.48 -11.18 -0.23
N GLY A 127 8.39 -10.51 -0.93
CA GLY A 127 8.12 -9.98 -2.26
C GLY A 127 9.32 -10.08 -3.19
N LEU A 128 9.02 -10.16 -4.49
CA LEU A 128 9.98 -10.05 -5.58
C LEU A 128 9.50 -8.98 -6.56
N SER A 129 10.41 -8.21 -7.11
CA SER A 129 10.12 -7.16 -8.08
C SER A 129 11.18 -7.10 -9.18
N ALA A 130 10.83 -6.50 -10.30
CA ALA A 130 11.78 -6.27 -11.38
C ALA A 130 11.68 -4.83 -11.91
N ASP A 131 12.83 -4.15 -12.05
CA ASP A 131 12.95 -2.83 -12.69
C ASP A 131 12.90 -2.98 -14.21
N LEU A 132 11.69 -3.21 -14.73
CA LEU A 132 11.34 -3.34 -16.13
C LEU A 132 10.29 -2.28 -16.49
N PHE A 133 9.90 -2.20 -17.78
CA PHE A 133 8.97 -1.19 -18.28
C PHE A 133 7.67 -1.05 -17.47
N LEU A 134 7.08 -2.18 -17.01
CA LEU A 134 5.87 -2.20 -16.18
C LEU A 134 6.15 -2.53 -14.71
N SER A 135 7.40 -2.51 -14.27
CA SER A 135 7.80 -2.79 -12.88
C SER A 135 7.00 -3.94 -12.23
N PRO A 136 6.97 -5.16 -12.84
CA PRO A 136 6.19 -6.26 -12.29
C PRO A 136 6.68 -6.67 -10.92
N ALA A 137 5.73 -6.99 -10.03
CA ALA A 137 6.03 -7.49 -8.70
C ALA A 137 5.04 -8.57 -8.27
N VAL A 138 5.49 -9.44 -7.38
CA VAL A 138 4.64 -10.37 -6.62
C VAL A 138 4.96 -10.19 -5.14
N LYS A 139 3.93 -10.13 -4.31
CA LYS A 139 4.05 -10.08 -2.86
C LYS A 139 3.13 -11.12 -2.24
N TRP A 140 3.67 -11.95 -1.38
CA TRP A 140 2.97 -12.95 -0.60
C TRP A 140 2.90 -12.47 0.84
N PHE A 141 1.69 -12.48 1.42
CA PHE A 141 1.41 -12.20 2.82
C PHE A 141 0.86 -13.47 3.46
N TYR A 142 1.23 -13.72 4.68
CA TYR A 142 0.72 -14.82 5.50
C TYR A 142 0.34 -14.30 6.88
N ASP A 143 -0.94 -14.26 7.15
CA ASP A 143 -1.47 -14.06 8.48
C ASP A 143 -1.31 -15.37 9.26
N PHE A 144 -0.56 -15.33 10.34
CA PHE A 144 -0.23 -16.52 11.15
C PHE A 144 -0.87 -16.46 12.53
N ASP A 145 -1.74 -15.48 12.78
CA ASP A 145 -2.40 -15.25 14.05
C ASP A 145 -3.91 -15.53 13.94
N GLU A 146 -4.68 -14.63 13.35
CA GLU A 146 -6.13 -14.77 13.31
C GLU A 146 -6.63 -15.53 12.08
N ALA A 147 -6.17 -15.20 10.88
CA ALA A 147 -6.69 -15.80 9.65
C ALA A 147 -6.03 -17.13 9.27
N GLU A 148 -4.79 -17.39 9.74
CA GLU A 148 -3.97 -18.56 9.33
C GLU A 148 -3.98 -18.79 7.81
N GLY A 149 -3.99 -17.69 7.03
CA GLY A 149 -4.23 -17.70 5.60
C GLY A 149 -3.23 -16.84 4.80
N SER A 150 -3.17 -17.08 3.50
CA SER A 150 -2.27 -16.36 2.59
C SER A 150 -3.03 -15.46 1.61
N TYR A 151 -2.46 -14.27 1.37
CA TYR A 151 -2.88 -13.37 0.30
C TYR A 151 -1.69 -13.10 -0.62
N ILE A 152 -1.83 -13.35 -1.93
CA ILE A 152 -0.78 -13.27 -2.93
C ILE A 152 -1.18 -12.24 -3.97
N GLN A 153 -0.47 -11.11 -4.01
CA GLN A 153 -0.72 -10.03 -4.94
C GLN A 153 0.29 -10.01 -6.07
N PHE A 154 -0.20 -9.96 -7.30
CA PHE A 154 0.56 -9.67 -8.51
C PHE A 154 0.27 -8.24 -8.92
N SER A 155 1.29 -7.46 -9.22
CA SER A 155 1.13 -6.05 -9.58
C SER A 155 2.04 -5.66 -10.73
N ILE A 156 1.58 -4.63 -11.45
CA ILE A 156 2.37 -3.89 -12.44
C ILE A 156 2.17 -2.40 -12.20
N GLY A 157 3.17 -1.62 -12.55
CA GLY A 157 3.10 -0.16 -12.45
C GLY A 157 3.97 0.53 -13.48
N HIS A 158 3.62 1.75 -13.81
CA HIS A 158 4.42 2.59 -14.69
C HIS A 158 4.38 4.04 -14.25
N THR A 159 5.56 4.64 -14.12
CA THR A 159 5.71 6.07 -13.84
C THR A 159 6.20 6.79 -15.08
N MET A 160 5.41 7.74 -15.57
CA MET A 160 5.81 8.71 -16.56
C MET A 160 6.40 9.90 -15.81
N GLU A 161 7.74 9.91 -15.70
CA GLU A 161 8.44 10.94 -14.94
C GLU A 161 8.37 12.30 -15.64
N LYS A 162 8.22 13.35 -14.83
CA LYS A 162 8.33 14.75 -15.27
C LYS A 162 7.47 15.08 -16.48
N ILE A 163 6.20 14.66 -16.46
CA ILE A 163 5.22 15.06 -17.49
C ILE A 163 5.07 16.59 -17.56
N ALA A 164 5.38 17.27 -16.43
CA ALA A 164 5.61 18.70 -16.37
C ALA A 164 6.69 19.04 -15.33
N SER A 165 7.42 20.15 -15.54
CA SER A 165 8.43 20.64 -14.58
C SER A 165 8.45 22.16 -14.55
N TRP A 166 8.71 22.75 -13.36
CA TRP A 166 8.73 24.20 -13.11
C TRP A 166 10.02 24.60 -12.36
N GLY A 167 11.16 24.49 -13.03
CA GLY A 167 12.47 24.71 -12.44
C GLY A 167 13.14 23.42 -11.98
N GLU A 168 14.18 23.54 -11.14
CA GLU A 168 15.08 22.41 -10.85
C GLU A 168 14.48 21.39 -9.86
N GLU A 169 13.65 21.85 -8.92
CA GLU A 169 13.12 21.03 -7.81
C GLU A 169 11.60 20.85 -7.82
N LYS A 170 10.94 21.17 -8.95
CA LYS A 170 9.48 21.09 -9.06
C LYS A 170 9.10 20.28 -10.28
N SER A 171 8.44 19.18 -10.06
CA SER A 171 7.97 18.28 -11.12
C SER A 171 6.60 17.73 -10.84
N CYS A 172 6.01 17.20 -11.89
CA CYS A 172 4.76 16.44 -11.84
C CYS A 172 4.96 15.17 -12.65
N ASP A 173 4.64 14.06 -12.07
CA ASP A 173 4.69 12.74 -12.70
C ASP A 173 3.27 12.20 -12.93
N LEU A 174 3.12 11.17 -13.74
CA LEU A 174 1.91 10.35 -13.81
C LEU A 174 2.27 8.93 -13.41
N VAL A 175 1.63 8.44 -12.37
CA VAL A 175 1.81 7.08 -11.86
C VAL A 175 0.56 6.27 -12.17
N LEU A 176 0.72 5.13 -12.84
CA LEU A 176 -0.34 4.18 -13.14
C LEU A 176 -0.03 2.85 -12.46
N GLY A 177 -1.04 2.17 -11.94
CA GLY A 177 -0.91 0.88 -11.29
C GLY A 177 -2.07 -0.06 -11.60
N ALA A 178 -1.78 -1.36 -11.59
CA ALA A 178 -2.79 -2.40 -11.60
C ALA A 178 -2.31 -3.60 -10.78
N SER A 179 -3.24 -4.27 -10.11
CA SER A 179 -2.98 -5.51 -9.37
C SER A 179 -4.14 -6.48 -9.47
N VAL A 180 -3.82 -7.75 -9.24
CA VAL A 180 -4.76 -8.83 -9.01
C VAL A 180 -4.24 -9.70 -7.89
N ALA A 181 -5.11 -10.21 -7.04
CA ALA A 181 -4.70 -11.03 -5.92
C ALA A 181 -5.47 -12.35 -5.83
N TYR A 182 -4.76 -13.37 -5.34
CA TYR A 182 -5.29 -14.67 -4.96
C TYR A 182 -5.18 -14.84 -3.46
N ALA A 183 -6.22 -15.35 -2.82
CA ALA A 183 -6.18 -15.71 -1.41
C ALA A 183 -6.49 -17.20 -1.22
N THR A 184 -5.92 -17.79 -0.17
CA THR A 184 -6.19 -19.18 0.20
C THR A 184 -7.52 -19.31 0.95
N ASP A 185 -7.98 -20.53 1.10
CA ASP A 185 -9.18 -20.92 1.86
C ASP A 185 -9.19 -20.35 3.28
N GLY A 186 -8.12 -20.53 4.06
CA GLY A 186 -8.04 -19.97 5.42
C GLY A 186 -8.20 -18.45 5.47
N TYR A 187 -7.59 -17.72 4.52
CA TYR A 187 -7.80 -16.28 4.40
C TYR A 187 -9.26 -15.93 4.08
N ASN A 188 -9.83 -16.62 3.09
CA ASN A 188 -11.19 -16.35 2.64
C ASN A 188 -12.25 -16.76 3.66
N ASP A 189 -12.03 -17.86 4.41
CA ASP A 189 -12.92 -18.26 5.49
C ASP A 189 -12.96 -17.19 6.59
N PHE A 190 -11.79 -16.70 7.01
CA PHE A 190 -11.71 -15.67 8.06
C PHE A 190 -12.37 -14.35 7.66
N TYR A 191 -12.03 -13.80 6.47
CA TYR A 191 -12.50 -12.48 6.06
C TYR A 191 -13.88 -12.49 5.41
N PHE A 192 -14.31 -13.60 4.80
CA PHE A 192 -15.51 -13.66 3.97
C PHE A 192 -16.46 -14.82 4.34
N GLY A 193 -16.01 -15.77 5.15
CA GLY A 193 -16.76 -17.01 5.42
C GLY A 193 -16.85 -17.93 4.19
N VAL A 194 -15.87 -17.87 3.28
CA VAL A 194 -15.76 -18.66 2.06
C VAL A 194 -14.64 -19.68 2.20
N ASP A 195 -14.96 -20.95 2.34
CA ASP A 195 -14.02 -22.08 2.56
C ASP A 195 -13.42 -22.57 1.22
N ASP A 196 -12.96 -21.63 0.37
CA ASP A 196 -12.29 -21.91 -0.91
C ASP A 196 -11.26 -20.84 -1.24
N GLY A 197 -10.12 -21.27 -1.85
CA GLY A 197 -9.12 -20.34 -2.36
C GLY A 197 -9.55 -19.76 -3.73
N ALA A 198 -9.44 -18.44 -3.89
CA ALA A 198 -9.93 -17.75 -5.07
C ALA A 198 -9.04 -16.58 -5.52
N PHE A 199 -9.24 -16.09 -6.75
CA PHE A 199 -8.81 -14.74 -7.12
C PHE A 199 -9.79 -13.75 -6.51
N ASN A 200 -9.32 -13.04 -5.47
CA ASN A 200 -10.19 -12.21 -4.64
C ASN A 200 -10.52 -10.87 -5.27
N ASP A 201 -9.51 -10.12 -5.62
CA ASP A 201 -9.70 -8.74 -6.06
C ASP A 201 -8.77 -8.34 -7.20
N ALA A 202 -9.19 -7.32 -7.93
CA ALA A 202 -8.35 -6.60 -8.87
C ALA A 202 -8.52 -5.09 -8.66
N THR A 203 -7.41 -4.36 -8.74
CA THR A 203 -7.39 -2.90 -8.55
C THR A 203 -6.63 -2.23 -9.68
N ILE A 204 -7.15 -1.09 -10.15
CA ILE A 204 -6.43 -0.15 -11.00
C ILE A 204 -6.34 1.21 -10.32
N SER A 205 -5.24 1.92 -10.53
CA SER A 205 -5.02 3.22 -9.90
C SER A 205 -4.28 4.20 -10.82
N ALA A 206 -4.52 5.48 -10.58
CA ALA A 206 -3.78 6.57 -11.19
C ALA A 206 -3.51 7.67 -10.16
N GLY A 207 -2.31 8.24 -10.17
CA GLY A 207 -1.93 9.33 -9.29
C GLY A 207 -1.03 10.33 -10.01
N VAL A 208 -1.10 11.58 -9.58
CA VAL A 208 -0.32 12.68 -10.16
C VAL A 208 0.47 13.38 -9.04
N PRO A 209 1.65 12.83 -8.65
CA PRO A 209 2.49 13.48 -7.64
C PRO A 209 3.09 14.79 -8.17
N PHE A 210 2.88 15.86 -7.41
CA PHE A 210 3.53 17.16 -7.56
C PHE A 210 4.61 17.28 -6.50
N THR A 211 5.88 17.29 -6.92
CA THR A 211 7.04 17.36 -6.03
C THR A 211 7.60 18.78 -5.95
N PHE A 212 7.84 19.25 -4.73
CA PHE A 212 8.38 20.58 -4.40
C PHE A 212 9.54 20.41 -3.38
N GLY A 213 10.72 20.05 -3.86
CA GLY A 213 11.82 19.65 -2.98
C GLY A 213 11.46 18.40 -2.18
N SER A 214 11.45 18.49 -0.87
CA SER A 214 11.06 17.38 0.04
C SER A 214 9.54 17.16 0.18
N LEU A 215 8.71 18.10 -0.26
CA LEU A 215 7.25 17.99 -0.18
C LEU A 215 6.68 17.38 -1.45
N THR A 216 5.81 16.40 -1.30
CA THR A 216 5.00 15.86 -2.40
C THR A 216 3.51 15.98 -2.07
N ILE A 217 2.72 16.44 -3.06
CA ILE A 217 1.25 16.47 -3.02
C ILE A 217 0.76 15.55 -4.14
N LYS A 218 0.01 14.50 -3.79
CA LYS A 218 -0.39 13.45 -4.73
C LYS A 218 -1.90 13.25 -4.76
N PRO A 219 -2.65 13.96 -5.62
CA PRO A 219 -4.00 13.53 -5.95
C PRO A 219 -3.98 12.17 -6.65
N SER A 220 -4.93 11.31 -6.30
CA SER A 220 -5.04 9.96 -6.87
C SER A 220 -6.49 9.47 -6.88
N ILE A 221 -6.74 8.53 -7.78
CA ILE A 221 -7.99 7.77 -7.88
C ILE A 221 -7.66 6.29 -8.02
N ALA A 222 -8.59 5.46 -7.55
CA ALA A 222 -8.49 4.01 -7.74
C ALA A 222 -9.88 3.39 -7.89
N TYR A 223 -9.90 2.23 -8.52
CA TYR A 223 -11.08 1.38 -8.65
C TYR A 223 -10.66 -0.06 -8.35
N SER A 224 -11.40 -0.70 -7.47
CA SER A 224 -11.22 -2.10 -7.10
C SER A 224 -12.52 -2.86 -7.28
N MET A 225 -12.40 -4.15 -7.65
CA MET A 225 -13.52 -5.06 -7.74
C MET A 225 -13.17 -6.42 -7.15
N MET A 226 -14.12 -7.05 -6.49
CA MET A 226 -14.03 -8.45 -6.11
C MET A 226 -14.29 -9.31 -7.35
N ILE A 227 -13.45 -10.33 -7.58
CA ILE A 227 -13.46 -11.16 -8.79
C ILE A 227 -14.33 -12.38 -8.60
N ASP A 228 -14.11 -13.13 -7.53
CA ASP A 228 -14.82 -14.35 -7.22
C ASP A 228 -16.27 -14.06 -6.81
N ASP A 229 -17.21 -14.89 -7.28
CA ASP A 229 -18.64 -14.66 -7.07
C ASP A 229 -19.06 -14.87 -5.61
N ASP A 230 -18.49 -15.86 -4.90
CA ASP A 230 -18.82 -16.17 -3.51
C ASP A 230 -18.23 -15.10 -2.57
N VAL A 231 -16.99 -14.68 -2.81
CA VAL A 231 -16.34 -13.57 -2.10
C VAL A 231 -17.10 -12.26 -2.34
N ARG A 232 -17.57 -12.03 -3.56
CA ARG A 232 -18.38 -10.86 -3.93
C ARG A 232 -19.71 -10.82 -3.21
N GLU A 233 -20.40 -11.96 -3.11
CA GLU A 233 -21.68 -12.08 -2.39
C GLU A 233 -21.48 -11.82 -0.89
N ALA A 234 -20.39 -12.32 -0.31
CA ALA A 234 -20.06 -12.15 1.09
C ALA A 234 -19.74 -10.70 1.47
N THR A 235 -19.05 -9.95 0.62
CA THR A 235 -18.71 -8.53 0.89
C THR A 235 -19.88 -7.58 0.79
N GLY A 236 -20.97 -7.95 0.12
CA GLY A 236 -22.15 -7.08 -0.11
C GLY A 236 -21.88 -5.86 -1.00
N LYS A 237 -20.64 -5.44 -1.16
CA LYS A 237 -20.20 -4.33 -2.01
C LYS A 237 -18.96 -4.74 -2.80
N SER A 238 -19.19 -5.18 -4.03
CA SER A 238 -18.16 -5.80 -4.88
C SER A 238 -17.24 -4.81 -5.58
N ASP A 239 -17.68 -3.57 -5.75
CA ASP A 239 -16.98 -2.57 -6.55
C ASP A 239 -16.77 -1.29 -5.75
N ASN A 240 -15.54 -0.81 -5.71
CA ASN A 240 -15.17 0.40 -4.99
C ASN A 240 -14.42 1.36 -5.91
N PHE A 241 -14.95 2.59 -6.02
CA PHE A 241 -14.23 3.72 -6.61
C PHE A 241 -13.97 4.74 -5.51
N TRP A 242 -12.73 5.19 -5.40
CA TRP A 242 -12.35 6.22 -4.44
C TRP A 242 -11.25 7.10 -4.99
N GLY A 243 -11.06 8.22 -4.34
CA GLY A 243 -10.00 9.15 -4.66
C GLY A 243 -9.69 10.07 -3.50
N GLY A 244 -8.58 10.75 -3.59
CA GLY A 244 -8.14 11.64 -2.53
C GLY A 244 -6.84 12.34 -2.84
N VAL A 245 -6.22 12.88 -1.80
CA VAL A 245 -4.95 13.61 -1.88
C VAL A 245 -4.03 13.16 -0.75
N GLY A 246 -2.85 12.70 -1.11
CA GLY A 246 -1.74 12.43 -0.20
C GLY A 246 -0.82 13.63 -0.08
N LEU A 247 -0.34 13.87 1.14
CA LEU A 247 0.72 14.82 1.46
C LEU A 247 1.87 14.06 2.09
N SER A 248 3.09 14.20 1.58
CA SER A 248 4.27 13.57 2.18
C SER A 248 5.46 14.50 2.21
N TYR A 249 6.30 14.32 3.23
CA TYR A 249 7.54 15.07 3.40
C TYR A 249 8.67 14.12 3.81
N SER A 250 9.82 14.24 3.13
CA SER A 250 11.04 13.45 3.40
C SER A 250 12.15 14.36 3.94
N PHE A 251 12.86 13.88 4.98
CA PHE A 251 13.95 14.60 5.64
C PHE A 251 15.31 14.04 5.25
#